data_216cbd3fa1c08e047aabf340d10d97e6
#
_entry.id   216cbd3fa1c08e047aabf340d10d97e6
#
_cell.length_a   1.000
_cell.length_b   1.000
_cell.length_c   1.000
_cell.angle_alpha   90.00
_cell.angle_beta   90.00
_cell.angle_gamma   90.00
#
_symmetry.space_group_name_H-M   'P 1'
#
loop_
_entity.id
_entity.type
_entity.pdbx_description
1 polymer ?
#
loop_
_entity_poly.entity_id
_entity_poly.type
_entity_poly.pdbx_seq_one_letter_code
_entity_poly.pdbx_strand_id
1 'polypeptide(L)'
;MTDTYDIAITNPPYMGGKGFDSKLKKYVETYYKDSKADLFAVFMERCGELTKRDRYTSMITMHSWMFLSSFENLRKNLIETKEIQSLTHLGTRAFEELGGEVVQTVGWITKNTTPKKEGKYIRLVDFNNAQWKEQEFFNDKNYYQATQKEFDKIPSSPIAYWVSDKIREAFEKNKKLGDIGEAKQGLATADNNRFLRLWNEVNYNKIGFGMSNSDEALESMKKWFPYNKGGEKRKWYGNQEYLVNWENDGYEIKNFYDEKGKLRSRPQNTEYYFRNSISWGLITSAGSSFRYYPNGFIYDVGGMSYFIENNIFNYLGMLNTKIYEGLTKIINPTINLQIGDVIALPSIEIEGNEVTTLVQQNIDIAKEEWDSRETSWDFETLYLAKGDSIESAYNDYCNHWRDNFVTMHRNEEELNKIFIDIYELNDEMDNSVPFEDITLLKKEAEIEEILIPAQHIADIEEKEKTSEGYLYNRGVKLKFDKLD
;
A
#
# COMPACT_ATOMS: atom_id res chain seq x y z
N MET A 1 13.46 -42.24 -2.34
CA MET A 1 12.25 -42.93 -2.78
C MET A 1 12.07 -42.63 -4.25
N THR A 2 12.05 -43.65 -5.05
CA THR A 2 11.87 -43.56 -6.50
C THR A 2 10.42 -43.82 -6.93
N ASP A 3 9.54 -44.15 -5.98
CA ASP A 3 8.16 -44.50 -6.26
C ASP A 3 7.33 -43.22 -6.48
N THR A 4 6.46 -43.29 -7.49
CA THR A 4 5.49 -42.23 -7.79
C THR A 4 4.08 -42.75 -7.54
N TYR A 5 3.17 -41.84 -7.19
CA TYR A 5 1.83 -42.12 -6.70
C TYR A 5 0.75 -41.53 -7.60
N ASP A 6 -0.44 -42.08 -7.54
CA ASP A 6 -1.59 -41.51 -8.27
C ASP A 6 -2.14 -40.24 -7.58
N ILE A 7 -2.01 -40.16 -6.25
CA ILE A 7 -2.44 -39.02 -5.47
C ILE A 7 -1.38 -38.71 -4.40
N ALA A 8 -0.98 -37.45 -4.30
CA ALA A 8 -0.23 -36.90 -3.18
C ALA A 8 -1.11 -35.86 -2.47
N ILE A 9 -1.44 -36.12 -1.20
CA ILE A 9 -2.28 -35.19 -0.39
C ILE A 9 -1.62 -34.93 0.95
N THR A 10 -1.54 -33.66 1.37
CA THR A 10 -0.98 -33.29 2.67
C THR A 10 -1.40 -31.89 3.11
N ASN A 11 -1.32 -31.67 4.42
CA ASN A 11 -1.25 -30.34 5.05
C ASN A 11 0.19 -30.17 5.55
N PRO A 12 1.08 -29.51 4.79
CA PRO A 12 2.50 -29.38 5.13
C PRO A 12 2.70 -28.42 6.29
N PRO A 13 3.84 -28.52 7.02
CA PRO A 13 4.15 -27.55 8.06
C PRO A 13 4.43 -26.16 7.50
N TYR A 14 3.92 -25.12 8.14
CA TYR A 14 4.17 -23.71 7.84
C TYR A 14 5.37 -23.24 8.66
N MET A 15 6.53 -23.30 8.06
CA MET A 15 7.79 -22.95 8.71
C MET A 15 8.69 -22.17 7.75
N GLY A 16 8.80 -20.87 7.98
CA GLY A 16 9.67 -20.01 7.19
C GLY A 16 11.16 -20.35 7.35
N GLY A 17 11.97 -20.03 6.36
CA GLY A 17 13.41 -20.37 6.29
C GLY A 17 14.25 -19.93 7.49
N LYS A 18 13.80 -18.97 8.31
CA LYS A 18 14.45 -18.59 9.58
C LYS A 18 14.32 -19.68 10.65
N GLY A 19 13.33 -20.53 10.56
CA GLY A 19 13.10 -21.66 11.47
C GLY A 19 13.88 -22.93 11.09
N PHE A 20 14.56 -22.96 9.94
CA PHE A 20 15.31 -24.12 9.49
C PHE A 20 16.60 -24.30 10.30
N ASP A 21 16.87 -25.55 10.70
CA ASP A 21 18.22 -25.89 11.16
C ASP A 21 19.22 -25.85 10.00
N SER A 22 20.51 -25.94 10.32
CA SER A 22 21.58 -25.81 9.33
C SER A 22 21.56 -26.91 8.25
N LYS A 23 21.12 -28.12 8.60
CA LYS A 23 21.05 -29.27 7.66
C LYS A 23 19.87 -29.10 6.70
N LEU A 24 18.69 -28.81 7.22
CA LEU A 24 17.50 -28.55 6.43
C LEU A 24 17.69 -27.35 5.51
N LYS A 25 18.25 -26.27 6.05
CA LYS A 25 18.56 -25.06 5.27
C LYS A 25 19.44 -25.38 4.08
N LYS A 26 20.58 -26.03 4.31
CA LYS A 26 21.51 -26.44 3.25
C LYS A 26 20.83 -27.34 2.21
N TYR A 27 20.01 -28.28 2.65
CA TYR A 27 19.28 -29.20 1.76
C TYR A 27 18.30 -28.43 0.88
N VAL A 28 17.46 -27.58 1.46
CA VAL A 28 16.45 -26.80 0.75
C VAL A 28 17.11 -25.81 -0.22
N GLU A 29 18.15 -25.09 0.20
CA GLU A 29 18.89 -24.15 -0.67
C GLU A 29 19.58 -24.85 -1.84
N THR A 30 19.91 -26.14 -1.70
CA THR A 30 20.55 -26.92 -2.76
C THR A 30 19.54 -27.47 -3.76
N TYR A 31 18.45 -28.04 -3.30
CA TYR A 31 17.53 -28.85 -4.12
C TYR A 31 16.20 -28.15 -4.44
N TYR A 32 15.77 -27.13 -3.65
CA TYR A 32 14.47 -26.47 -3.75
C TYR A 32 14.63 -24.95 -3.73
N LYS A 33 15.39 -24.43 -4.70
CA LYS A 33 15.78 -23.00 -4.74
C LYS A 33 14.60 -22.05 -4.86
N ASP A 34 13.55 -22.48 -5.58
CA ASP A 34 12.38 -21.64 -5.90
C ASP A 34 11.34 -21.64 -4.77
N SER A 35 11.41 -22.64 -3.88
CA SER A 35 10.50 -22.79 -2.74
C SER A 35 11.17 -22.64 -1.37
N LYS A 36 12.47 -22.31 -1.32
CA LYS A 36 13.29 -22.25 -0.10
C LYS A 36 12.82 -21.28 0.98
N ALA A 37 11.89 -20.40 0.67
CA ALA A 37 11.41 -19.38 1.60
C ALA A 37 10.54 -19.96 2.73
N ASP A 38 9.80 -21.05 2.46
CA ASP A 38 8.98 -21.73 3.46
C ASP A 38 8.85 -23.23 3.16
N LEU A 39 8.71 -24.02 4.20
CA LEU A 39 8.67 -25.48 4.07
C LEU A 39 7.41 -25.98 3.35
N PHE A 40 6.26 -25.31 3.50
CA PHE A 40 5.07 -25.72 2.73
C PHE A 40 5.32 -25.64 1.22
N ALA A 41 6.07 -24.64 0.77
CA ALA A 41 6.41 -24.48 -0.65
C ALA A 41 7.35 -25.58 -1.16
N VAL A 42 8.32 -26.01 -0.33
CA VAL A 42 9.16 -27.17 -0.62
C VAL A 42 8.31 -28.44 -0.79
N PHE A 43 7.28 -28.61 0.04
CA PHE A 43 6.33 -29.73 -0.09
C PHE A 43 5.51 -29.65 -1.38
N MET A 44 5.16 -28.45 -1.86
CA MET A 44 4.49 -28.27 -3.17
C MET A 44 5.32 -28.86 -4.31
N GLU A 45 6.62 -28.53 -4.39
CA GLU A 45 7.52 -29.10 -5.38
C GLU A 45 7.67 -30.60 -5.17
N ARG A 46 7.99 -31.04 -3.95
CA ARG A 46 8.26 -32.44 -3.67
C ARG A 46 7.07 -33.36 -3.94
N CYS A 47 5.87 -32.97 -3.55
CA CYS A 47 4.66 -33.75 -3.84
C CYS A 47 4.35 -33.79 -5.35
N GLY A 48 4.64 -32.68 -6.05
CA GLY A 48 4.55 -32.63 -7.50
C GLY A 48 5.48 -33.61 -8.19
N GLU A 49 6.72 -33.80 -7.67
CA GLU A 49 7.67 -34.83 -8.14
C GLU A 49 7.20 -36.26 -7.84
N LEU A 50 6.55 -36.46 -6.67
CA LEU A 50 6.03 -37.78 -6.26
C LEU A 50 4.75 -38.17 -7.01
N THR A 51 4.11 -37.25 -7.71
CA THR A 51 2.86 -37.47 -8.41
C THR A 51 3.14 -37.93 -9.86
N LYS A 52 2.57 -39.06 -10.29
CA LYS A 52 2.65 -39.54 -11.67
C LYS A 52 2.08 -38.49 -12.65
N ARG A 53 2.51 -38.59 -13.90
CA ARG A 53 1.91 -37.79 -14.98
C ARG A 53 0.40 -38.05 -15.06
N ASP A 54 -0.37 -36.97 -15.33
CA ASP A 54 -1.83 -37.01 -15.41
C ASP A 54 -2.55 -37.40 -14.10
N ARG A 55 -1.87 -37.29 -12.96
CA ARG A 55 -2.39 -37.59 -11.62
C ARG A 55 -2.38 -36.33 -10.74
N TYR A 56 -2.85 -36.43 -9.51
CA TYR A 56 -3.29 -35.30 -8.71
C TYR A 56 -2.44 -35.04 -7.46
N THR A 57 -2.17 -33.77 -7.22
CA THR A 57 -1.64 -33.27 -5.95
C THR A 57 -2.67 -32.37 -5.31
N SER A 58 -2.92 -32.52 -4.01
CA SER A 58 -3.84 -31.69 -3.25
C SER A 58 -3.22 -31.26 -1.92
N MET A 59 -3.36 -30.00 -1.59
CA MET A 59 -2.86 -29.45 -0.32
C MET A 59 -3.73 -28.35 0.23
N ILE A 60 -3.60 -28.12 1.55
CA ILE A 60 -3.93 -26.85 2.19
C ILE A 60 -2.60 -26.21 2.56
N THR A 61 -2.35 -24.98 2.07
CA THR A 61 -1.10 -24.24 2.29
C THR A 61 -1.39 -22.82 2.71
N MET A 62 -0.36 -22.09 3.15
CA MET A 62 -0.47 -20.63 3.18
C MET A 62 -0.72 -20.09 1.76
N HIS A 63 -1.52 -19.04 1.64
CA HIS A 63 -1.84 -18.43 0.33
C HIS A 63 -0.70 -17.58 -0.25
N SER A 64 0.31 -17.27 0.55
CA SER A 64 1.42 -16.35 0.20
C SER A 64 2.16 -16.73 -1.09
N TRP A 65 2.22 -18.02 -1.44
CA TRP A 65 2.82 -18.46 -2.71
C TRP A 65 2.07 -17.95 -3.95
N MET A 66 0.79 -17.61 -3.81
CA MET A 66 -0.03 -17.09 -4.91
C MET A 66 0.42 -15.68 -5.34
N PHE A 67 1.12 -14.92 -4.49
CA PHE A 67 1.36 -13.50 -4.69
C PHE A 67 2.82 -13.09 -4.49
N LEU A 68 3.48 -13.50 -3.40
CA LEU A 68 4.78 -12.98 -3.02
C LEU A 68 5.87 -13.26 -4.06
N SER A 69 6.74 -12.27 -4.26
CA SER A 69 7.89 -12.34 -5.17
C SER A 69 8.89 -13.43 -4.81
N SER A 70 9.00 -13.79 -3.52
CA SER A 70 9.85 -14.90 -3.07
C SER A 70 9.43 -16.26 -3.62
N PHE A 71 8.19 -16.40 -4.12
CA PHE A 71 7.65 -17.61 -4.72
C PHE A 71 7.36 -17.45 -6.22
N GLU A 72 7.84 -16.39 -6.87
CA GLU A 72 7.54 -16.11 -8.27
C GLU A 72 7.93 -17.26 -9.19
N ASN A 73 9.15 -17.79 -9.06
CA ASN A 73 9.61 -18.90 -9.90
C ASN A 73 8.81 -20.19 -9.65
N LEU A 74 8.52 -20.51 -8.37
CA LEU A 74 7.66 -21.64 -8.02
C LEU A 74 6.29 -21.49 -8.69
N ARG A 75 5.70 -20.32 -8.62
CA ARG A 75 4.39 -19.99 -9.17
C ARG A 75 4.38 -20.09 -10.70
N LYS A 76 5.36 -19.51 -11.38
CA LYS A 76 5.52 -19.63 -12.84
C LYS A 76 5.65 -21.07 -13.27
N ASN A 77 6.50 -21.83 -12.59
CA ASN A 77 6.65 -23.27 -12.88
C ASN A 77 5.31 -24.02 -12.72
N LEU A 78 4.56 -23.72 -11.64
CA LEU A 78 3.26 -24.35 -11.41
C LEU A 78 2.27 -23.95 -12.51
N ILE A 79 2.19 -22.68 -12.89
CA ILE A 79 1.29 -22.17 -13.95
C ILE A 79 1.59 -22.86 -15.29
N GLU A 80 2.85 -23.09 -15.62
CA GLU A 80 3.27 -23.67 -16.89
C GLU A 80 3.15 -25.19 -16.95
N THR A 81 3.39 -25.89 -15.84
CA THR A 81 3.59 -27.34 -15.84
C THR A 81 2.50 -28.15 -15.14
N LYS A 82 1.64 -27.50 -14.36
CA LYS A 82 0.55 -28.13 -13.59
C LYS A 82 -0.78 -27.49 -13.94
N GLU A 83 -1.81 -28.29 -14.17
CA GLU A 83 -3.16 -27.82 -14.42
C GLU A 83 -3.90 -27.67 -13.08
N ILE A 84 -4.26 -26.44 -12.70
CA ILE A 84 -5.09 -26.15 -11.52
C ILE A 84 -6.52 -26.63 -11.82
N GLN A 85 -6.98 -27.65 -11.09
CA GLN A 85 -8.35 -28.17 -11.23
C GLN A 85 -9.33 -27.38 -10.39
N SER A 86 -8.95 -27.12 -9.14
CA SER A 86 -9.71 -26.27 -8.22
C SER A 86 -8.81 -25.61 -7.20
N LEU A 87 -9.22 -24.43 -6.75
CA LEU A 87 -8.55 -23.66 -5.71
C LEU A 87 -9.61 -22.97 -4.86
N THR A 88 -9.63 -23.24 -3.56
CA THR A 88 -10.49 -22.59 -2.58
C THR A 88 -9.66 -21.66 -1.73
N HIS A 89 -9.82 -20.36 -1.95
CA HIS A 89 -9.09 -19.31 -1.23
C HIS A 89 -9.80 -18.98 0.08
N LEU A 90 -9.36 -19.62 1.16
CA LEU A 90 -10.00 -19.54 2.46
C LEU A 90 -9.66 -18.25 3.22
N GLY A 91 -8.47 -17.67 3.01
CA GLY A 91 -8.03 -16.49 3.74
C GLY A 91 -7.76 -16.77 5.22
N THR A 92 -8.03 -15.78 6.06
CA THR A 92 -7.89 -15.87 7.53
C THR A 92 -8.97 -16.75 8.16
N ARG A 93 -8.74 -17.20 9.40
CA ARG A 93 -9.74 -17.93 10.21
C ARG A 93 -10.34 -19.18 9.55
N ALA A 94 -9.56 -19.84 8.71
CA ALA A 94 -9.91 -21.16 8.19
C ALA A 94 -9.72 -22.26 9.25
N PHE A 95 -8.89 -22.00 10.27
CA PHE A 95 -8.66 -22.83 11.45
C PHE A 95 -9.06 -22.03 12.69
N GLU A 96 -10.12 -22.45 13.37
CA GLU A 96 -10.69 -21.73 14.53
C GLU A 96 -9.73 -21.64 15.72
N GLU A 97 -8.88 -22.66 15.90
CA GLU A 97 -7.92 -22.75 17.01
C GLU A 97 -6.71 -21.82 16.87
N LEU A 98 -6.42 -21.36 15.66
CA LEU A 98 -5.33 -20.41 15.39
C LEU A 98 -5.85 -18.98 15.57
N GLY A 99 -5.72 -18.46 16.78
CA GLY A 99 -6.08 -17.07 17.07
C GLY A 99 -5.26 -16.08 16.23
N GLY A 100 -5.97 -15.18 15.53
CA GLY A 100 -5.36 -14.06 14.82
C GLY A 100 -5.48 -14.11 13.28
N GLU A 101 -5.26 -12.95 12.68
CA GLU A 101 -5.32 -12.74 11.21
C GLU A 101 -4.03 -13.17 10.48
N VAL A 102 -3.10 -13.82 11.17
CA VAL A 102 -1.72 -14.04 10.68
C VAL A 102 -1.63 -15.17 9.67
N VAL A 103 -2.47 -16.21 9.78
CA VAL A 103 -2.42 -17.39 8.90
C VAL A 103 -3.55 -17.32 7.88
N GLN A 104 -3.20 -17.00 6.64
CA GLN A 104 -4.13 -17.01 5.51
C GLN A 104 -3.87 -18.23 4.65
N THR A 105 -4.92 -19.02 4.39
CA THR A 105 -4.78 -20.33 3.76
C THR A 105 -5.52 -20.46 2.45
N VAL A 106 -5.09 -21.45 1.67
CA VAL A 106 -5.70 -21.85 0.40
C VAL A 106 -5.67 -23.36 0.27
N GLY A 107 -6.81 -23.97 -0.04
CA GLY A 107 -6.91 -25.37 -0.42
C GLY A 107 -6.91 -25.49 -1.94
N TRP A 108 -6.12 -26.43 -2.51
CA TRP A 108 -6.00 -26.54 -3.95
C TRP A 108 -5.77 -27.98 -4.42
N ILE A 109 -6.17 -28.22 -5.66
CA ILE A 109 -5.95 -29.48 -6.38
C ILE A 109 -5.34 -29.14 -7.74
N THR A 110 -4.19 -29.76 -8.03
CA THR A 110 -3.54 -29.67 -9.34
C THR A 110 -3.42 -31.05 -9.99
N LYS A 111 -3.49 -31.09 -11.30
CA LYS A 111 -3.16 -32.26 -12.11
C LYS A 111 -1.76 -32.11 -12.68
N ASN A 112 -0.95 -33.16 -12.60
CA ASN A 112 0.43 -33.16 -13.08
C ASN A 112 0.50 -33.28 -14.61
N THR A 113 0.02 -32.23 -15.29
CA THR A 113 -0.02 -32.10 -16.75
C THR A 113 -0.01 -30.64 -17.15
N THR A 114 0.46 -30.33 -18.36
CA THR A 114 0.40 -28.98 -18.90
C THR A 114 -1.04 -28.48 -18.95
N PRO A 115 -1.33 -27.24 -18.51
CA PRO A 115 -2.66 -26.67 -18.47
C PRO A 115 -3.33 -26.65 -19.85
N LYS A 116 -4.58 -27.11 -19.91
CA LYS A 116 -5.40 -27.13 -21.13
C LYS A 116 -6.81 -26.58 -20.90
N LYS A 117 -7.22 -26.51 -19.65
CA LYS A 117 -8.58 -26.11 -19.25
C LYS A 117 -8.52 -24.97 -18.26
N GLU A 118 -9.64 -24.28 -18.14
CA GLU A 118 -9.87 -23.33 -17.06
C GLU A 118 -9.91 -24.03 -15.71
N GLY A 119 -9.26 -23.44 -14.73
CA GLY A 119 -9.39 -23.84 -13.33
C GLY A 119 -10.67 -23.29 -12.71
N LYS A 120 -11.14 -23.97 -11.66
CA LYS A 120 -12.25 -23.50 -10.83
C LYS A 120 -11.71 -22.88 -9.55
N TYR A 121 -12.13 -21.65 -9.25
CA TYR A 121 -11.66 -20.90 -8.09
C TYR A 121 -12.84 -20.49 -7.24
N ILE A 122 -12.71 -20.61 -5.91
CA ILE A 122 -13.73 -20.20 -4.96
C ILE A 122 -13.09 -19.22 -3.99
N ARG A 123 -13.66 -18.00 -3.89
CA ARG A 123 -13.14 -16.93 -3.06
C ARG A 123 -13.94 -16.78 -1.78
N LEU A 124 -13.31 -17.08 -0.63
CA LEU A 124 -13.94 -17.03 0.69
C LEU A 124 -13.17 -16.14 1.68
N VAL A 125 -12.28 -15.28 1.19
CA VAL A 125 -11.41 -14.45 2.04
C VAL A 125 -12.17 -13.37 2.81
N ASP A 126 -13.33 -12.94 2.31
CA ASP A 126 -14.13 -11.86 2.85
C ASP A 126 -15.06 -12.31 4.00
N PHE A 127 -15.09 -13.62 4.29
CA PHE A 127 -15.91 -14.21 5.36
C PHE A 127 -15.09 -14.52 6.60
N ASN A 128 -15.55 -14.04 7.77
CA ASN A 128 -14.77 -13.96 9.01
C ASN A 128 -14.81 -15.20 9.89
N ASN A 129 -15.56 -16.26 9.56
CA ASN A 129 -15.63 -17.49 10.35
C ASN A 129 -15.88 -18.73 9.49
N ALA A 130 -15.63 -19.91 10.04
CA ALA A 130 -15.74 -21.17 9.32
C ALA A 130 -17.18 -21.46 8.86
N GLN A 131 -18.19 -21.14 9.65
CA GLN A 131 -19.59 -21.39 9.33
C GLN A 131 -20.05 -20.56 8.11
N TRP A 132 -19.67 -19.29 8.05
CA TRP A 132 -19.97 -18.46 6.88
C TRP A 132 -19.22 -18.94 5.63
N LYS A 133 -17.96 -19.33 5.78
CA LYS A 133 -17.19 -19.91 4.65
C LYS A 133 -17.83 -21.18 4.11
N GLU A 134 -18.36 -22.05 4.98
CA GLU A 134 -19.08 -23.28 4.58
C GLU A 134 -20.37 -22.96 3.81
N GLN A 135 -21.15 -21.99 4.29
CA GLN A 135 -22.37 -21.55 3.61
C GLN A 135 -22.06 -20.91 2.24
N GLU A 136 -21.11 -20.00 2.22
CA GLU A 136 -20.72 -19.24 1.02
C GLU A 136 -19.90 -20.06 0.02
N PHE A 137 -19.40 -21.23 0.45
CA PHE A 137 -18.76 -22.17 -0.48
C PHE A 137 -19.69 -22.66 -1.59
N PHE A 138 -20.98 -22.69 -1.35
CA PHE A 138 -22.00 -23.11 -2.34
C PHE A 138 -22.68 -21.95 -3.05
N ASN A 139 -22.24 -20.71 -2.79
CA ASN A 139 -22.80 -19.53 -3.42
C ASN A 139 -22.07 -19.23 -4.74
N ASP A 140 -22.77 -19.29 -5.86
CA ASP A 140 -22.21 -19.10 -7.21
C ASP A 140 -21.48 -17.75 -7.37
N LYS A 141 -21.84 -16.74 -6.60
CA LYS A 141 -21.15 -15.42 -6.63
C LYS A 141 -19.68 -15.48 -6.23
N ASN A 142 -19.27 -16.52 -5.48
CA ASN A 142 -17.92 -16.73 -5.02
C ASN A 142 -17.09 -17.60 -5.97
N TYR A 143 -17.70 -18.07 -7.08
CA TYR A 143 -17.06 -18.93 -8.07
C TYR A 143 -16.51 -18.12 -9.22
N TYR A 144 -15.27 -18.44 -9.59
CA TYR A 144 -14.55 -17.86 -10.71
C TYR A 144 -14.01 -18.96 -11.61
N GLN A 145 -13.86 -18.66 -12.89
CA GLN A 145 -13.16 -19.48 -13.85
C GLN A 145 -12.12 -18.61 -14.54
N ALA A 146 -10.91 -19.12 -14.66
CA ALA A 146 -9.82 -18.44 -15.33
C ALA A 146 -8.85 -19.43 -15.96
N THR A 147 -8.25 -19.08 -17.07
CA THR A 147 -7.13 -19.81 -17.63
C THR A 147 -5.83 -19.41 -16.94
N GLN A 148 -4.90 -20.34 -16.78
CA GLN A 148 -3.63 -20.04 -16.12
C GLN A 148 -2.77 -19.04 -16.91
N LYS A 149 -2.95 -18.94 -18.23
CA LYS A 149 -2.28 -17.95 -19.07
C LYS A 149 -2.64 -16.50 -18.74
N GLU A 150 -3.82 -16.28 -18.20
CA GLU A 150 -4.27 -14.93 -17.81
C GLU A 150 -3.48 -14.35 -16.65
N PHE A 151 -2.91 -15.21 -15.81
CA PHE A 151 -2.08 -14.76 -14.68
C PHE A 151 -0.76 -14.13 -15.13
N ASP A 152 -0.23 -14.53 -16.28
CA ASP A 152 1.02 -13.99 -16.83
C ASP A 152 0.89 -12.55 -17.36
N LYS A 153 -0.34 -12.05 -17.54
CA LYS A 153 -0.61 -10.67 -17.92
C LYS A 153 -0.29 -9.68 -16.80
N ILE A 154 -0.27 -10.14 -15.55
CA ILE A 154 0.04 -9.32 -14.38
C ILE A 154 1.50 -9.57 -13.98
N PRO A 155 2.28 -8.52 -13.66
CA PRO A 155 3.66 -8.66 -13.22
C PRO A 155 3.82 -9.66 -12.08
N SER A 156 4.84 -10.51 -12.17
CA SER A 156 5.11 -11.63 -11.25
C SER A 156 4.05 -12.75 -11.25
N SER A 157 3.12 -12.76 -12.20
CA SER A 157 2.10 -13.79 -12.43
C SER A 157 1.32 -14.21 -11.16
N PRO A 158 0.73 -13.28 -10.38
CA PRO A 158 -0.06 -13.65 -9.21
C PRO A 158 -1.28 -14.49 -9.62
N ILE A 159 -1.70 -15.44 -8.78
CA ILE A 159 -2.92 -16.24 -9.03
C ILE A 159 -4.15 -15.38 -8.72
N ALA A 160 -4.34 -14.31 -9.47
CA ALA A 160 -5.39 -13.32 -9.30
C ALA A 160 -6.62 -13.66 -10.17
N TYR A 161 -7.23 -14.79 -9.92
CA TYR A 161 -8.33 -15.37 -10.70
C TYR A 161 -9.62 -14.54 -10.69
N TRP A 162 -9.78 -13.62 -9.73
CA TRP A 162 -10.97 -12.76 -9.56
C TRP A 162 -10.87 -11.43 -10.33
N VAL A 163 -9.75 -11.17 -10.96
CA VAL A 163 -9.48 -9.92 -11.66
C VAL A 163 -10.14 -9.94 -13.03
N SER A 164 -10.79 -8.85 -13.41
CA SER A 164 -11.43 -8.70 -14.71
C SER A 164 -10.43 -8.59 -15.87
N ASP A 165 -10.91 -8.77 -17.09
CA ASP A 165 -10.09 -8.63 -18.28
C ASP A 165 -9.61 -7.19 -18.46
N LYS A 166 -10.44 -6.19 -18.13
CA LYS A 166 -10.08 -4.76 -18.19
C LYS A 166 -8.87 -4.45 -17.29
N ILE A 167 -8.87 -4.97 -16.08
CA ILE A 167 -7.74 -4.83 -15.15
C ILE A 167 -6.48 -5.54 -15.67
N ARG A 168 -6.60 -6.75 -16.23
CA ARG A 168 -5.48 -7.47 -16.84
C ARG A 168 -4.89 -6.70 -18.03
N GLU A 169 -5.76 -6.16 -18.87
CA GLU A 169 -5.37 -5.30 -20.00
C GLU A 169 -4.68 -4.02 -19.54
N ALA A 170 -5.07 -3.44 -18.41
CA ALA A 170 -4.40 -2.29 -17.83
C ALA A 170 -2.92 -2.59 -17.53
N PHE A 171 -2.61 -3.78 -17.01
CA PHE A 171 -1.22 -4.21 -16.80
C PHE A 171 -0.48 -4.53 -18.10
N GLU A 172 -1.16 -5.08 -19.09
CA GLU A 172 -0.53 -5.53 -20.34
C GLU A 172 -0.24 -4.38 -21.31
N LYS A 173 -1.17 -3.41 -21.41
CA LYS A 173 -1.13 -2.35 -22.41
C LYS A 173 -0.36 -1.09 -21.96
N ASN A 174 -0.27 -0.85 -20.66
CA ASN A 174 0.35 0.36 -20.14
C ASN A 174 1.81 0.14 -19.71
N LYS A 175 2.61 1.23 -19.77
CA LYS A 175 3.93 1.25 -19.15
C LYS A 175 3.80 1.04 -17.66
N LYS A 176 4.81 0.48 -17.03
CA LYS A 176 4.89 0.39 -15.55
C LYS A 176 5.40 1.71 -14.97
N LEU A 177 5.07 1.98 -13.71
CA LEU A 177 5.67 3.12 -12.99
C LEU A 177 7.20 3.05 -12.99
N GLY A 178 7.78 1.84 -12.92
CA GLY A 178 9.23 1.65 -13.01
C GLY A 178 9.86 1.99 -14.36
N ASP A 179 9.07 2.14 -15.43
CA ASP A 179 9.56 2.53 -16.76
C ASP A 179 9.64 4.07 -16.93
N ILE A 180 8.99 4.83 -16.04
CA ILE A 180 8.85 6.29 -16.14
C ILE A 180 9.41 7.05 -14.94
N GLY A 181 9.71 6.35 -13.84
CA GLY A 181 10.29 6.91 -12.63
C GLY A 181 10.99 5.84 -11.81
N GLU A 182 11.53 6.22 -10.67
CA GLU A 182 12.34 5.33 -9.85
C GLU A 182 11.85 5.33 -8.39
N ALA A 183 11.59 4.14 -7.85
CA ALA A 183 11.29 3.99 -6.42
C ALA A 183 12.54 3.53 -5.67
N LYS A 184 12.82 4.17 -4.55
CA LYS A 184 14.03 3.92 -3.75
C LYS A 184 13.70 3.73 -2.28
N GLN A 185 14.48 2.87 -1.65
CA GLN A 185 14.54 2.71 -0.21
C GLN A 185 15.70 3.54 0.33
N GLY A 186 15.47 4.27 1.42
CA GLY A 186 16.43 5.23 1.94
C GLY A 186 17.33 4.69 3.05
N LEU A 187 17.65 5.56 3.98
CA LEU A 187 18.58 5.38 5.07
C LEU A 187 18.05 4.43 6.15
N ALA A 188 18.85 3.44 6.52
CA ALA A 188 18.71 2.75 7.80
C ALA A 188 19.77 3.24 8.79
N THR A 189 19.34 3.95 9.82
CA THR A 189 20.24 4.56 10.83
C THR A 189 20.95 3.52 11.70
N ALA A 190 20.32 2.37 11.94
CA ALA A 190 20.66 1.34 12.91
C ALA A 190 20.64 1.82 14.40
N ASP A 191 20.51 3.12 14.65
CA ASP A 191 20.33 3.71 15.97
C ASP A 191 19.57 5.04 15.88
N ASN A 192 18.24 4.94 15.96
CA ASN A 192 17.37 6.11 15.85
C ASN A 192 17.59 7.10 17.02
N ASN A 193 17.82 6.60 18.23
CA ASN A 193 18.04 7.47 19.39
C ASN A 193 19.29 8.35 19.26
N ARG A 194 20.30 7.86 18.56
CA ARG A 194 21.53 8.60 18.27
C ARG A 194 21.34 9.60 17.14
N PHE A 195 20.72 9.20 16.04
CA PHE A 195 20.74 9.93 14.78
C PHE A 195 19.47 10.72 14.47
N LEU A 196 18.36 10.46 15.16
CA LEU A 196 17.10 11.17 14.93
C LEU A 196 16.73 12.06 16.10
N ARG A 197 16.00 13.13 15.80
CA ARG A 197 15.35 14.02 16.79
C ARG A 197 14.01 14.46 16.24
N LEU A 198 13.09 14.79 17.13
CA LEU A 198 11.95 15.64 16.76
C LEU A 198 12.49 17.05 16.50
N TRP A 199 11.85 17.79 15.61
CA TRP A 199 12.34 19.10 15.22
C TRP A 199 12.45 20.09 16.40
N ASN A 200 11.55 19.98 17.37
CA ASN A 200 11.50 20.83 18.56
C ASN A 200 12.56 20.47 19.62
N GLU A 201 13.25 19.35 19.47
CA GLU A 201 14.37 18.95 20.37
C GLU A 201 15.71 19.62 19.99
N VAL A 202 15.77 20.32 18.87
CA VAL A 202 17.00 20.90 18.35
C VAL A 202 16.87 22.41 18.13
N ASN A 203 18.00 23.11 18.16
CA ASN A 203 18.02 24.55 17.85
C ASN A 203 17.66 24.74 16.36
N TYR A 204 16.60 25.53 16.10
CA TYR A 204 16.08 25.83 14.77
C TYR A 204 17.16 26.32 13.79
N ASN A 205 18.11 27.12 14.26
CA ASN A 205 19.22 27.62 13.44
C ASN A 205 20.19 26.52 12.94
N LYS A 206 20.13 25.33 13.51
CA LYS A 206 20.93 24.16 13.09
C LYS A 206 20.21 23.25 12.11
N ILE A 207 18.99 23.60 11.71
CA ILE A 207 18.19 22.81 10.78
C ILE A 207 18.38 23.36 9.36
N GLY A 208 18.64 22.48 8.41
CA GLY A 208 18.72 22.78 6.98
C GLY A 208 17.39 22.42 6.30
N PHE A 209 16.48 23.39 6.24
CA PHE A 209 15.21 23.25 5.50
C PHE A 209 15.41 23.60 4.03
N GLY A 210 14.61 22.97 3.14
CA GLY A 210 14.47 23.34 1.74
C GLY A 210 15.69 23.09 0.85
N MET A 211 16.66 22.30 1.29
CA MET A 211 17.83 21.96 0.48
C MET A 211 17.40 21.21 -0.78
N SER A 212 18.00 21.52 -1.93
CA SER A 212 17.64 20.91 -3.21
C SER A 212 18.51 19.71 -3.59
N ASN A 213 19.67 19.57 -2.95
CA ASN A 213 20.66 18.53 -3.20
C ASN A 213 21.68 18.41 -2.05
N SER A 214 22.53 17.38 -2.12
CA SER A 214 23.57 17.11 -1.11
C SER A 214 24.66 18.18 -1.04
N ASP A 215 25.00 18.86 -2.16
CA ASP A 215 26.03 19.89 -2.17
C ASP A 215 25.55 21.13 -1.42
N GLU A 216 24.32 21.57 -1.67
CA GLU A 216 23.67 22.66 -0.92
C GLU A 216 23.56 22.36 0.57
N ALA A 217 23.17 21.10 0.91
CA ALA A 217 23.12 20.66 2.30
C ALA A 217 24.50 20.71 2.98
N LEU A 218 25.55 20.30 2.29
CA LEU A 218 26.92 20.33 2.79
C LEU A 218 27.41 21.79 2.99
N GLU A 219 27.19 22.66 2.00
CA GLU A 219 27.58 24.08 2.03
C GLU A 219 26.85 24.85 3.13
N SER A 220 25.62 24.44 3.49
CA SER A 220 24.82 25.05 4.55
C SER A 220 25.46 24.95 5.94
N MET A 221 26.40 24.02 6.14
CA MET A 221 27.02 23.68 7.44
C MET A 221 25.99 23.37 8.53
N LYS A 222 24.77 22.98 8.14
CA LYS A 222 23.73 22.55 9.09
C LYS A 222 23.98 21.13 9.54
N LYS A 223 23.45 20.80 10.72
CA LYS A 223 23.58 19.47 11.30
C LYS A 223 22.38 18.58 11.06
N TRP A 224 21.20 19.16 11.16
CA TRP A 224 19.93 18.45 11.16
C TRP A 224 19.16 18.75 9.90
N PHE A 225 18.60 17.73 9.28
CA PHE A 225 17.81 17.86 8.05
C PHE A 225 16.50 17.12 8.19
N PRO A 226 15.40 17.60 7.55
CA PRO A 226 14.11 16.92 7.55
C PRO A 226 14.21 15.46 7.13
N TYR A 227 13.51 14.58 7.85
CA TYR A 227 13.59 13.14 7.68
C TYR A 227 12.24 12.50 7.53
N ASN A 228 12.01 11.88 6.37
CA ASN A 228 10.81 11.10 6.10
C ASN A 228 10.93 9.71 6.75
N LYS A 229 10.33 9.54 7.91
CA LYS A 229 10.30 8.30 8.68
C LYS A 229 9.20 7.31 8.25
N GLY A 230 8.31 7.71 7.34
CA GLY A 230 7.06 7.03 7.04
C GLY A 230 5.94 7.51 7.96
N GLY A 231 5.41 6.64 8.81
CA GLY A 231 4.38 6.99 9.78
C GLY A 231 3.00 6.39 9.46
N GLU A 232 1.96 6.87 10.16
CA GLU A 232 0.60 6.39 10.06
C GLU A 232 -0.02 6.63 8.67
N LYS A 233 -1.17 5.96 8.39
CA LYS A 233 -1.94 6.18 7.16
C LYS A 233 -2.35 7.65 7.06
N ARG A 234 -1.82 8.35 6.08
CA ARG A 234 -2.12 9.73 5.76
C ARG A 234 -1.87 9.97 4.28
N LYS A 235 -2.85 10.48 3.56
CA LYS A 235 -2.73 10.87 2.15
C LYS A 235 -2.25 12.33 2.05
N TRP A 236 -1.79 12.72 0.89
CA TRP A 236 -1.51 14.07 0.39
C TRP A 236 -0.30 14.74 1.04
N TYR A 237 -0.32 15.07 2.35
CA TYR A 237 0.76 15.78 3.06
C TYR A 237 0.78 15.42 4.55
N GLY A 238 1.96 15.54 5.21
CA GLY A 238 2.17 15.40 6.66
C GLY A 238 3.14 14.28 7.06
N ASN A 239 3.13 13.89 8.34
CA ASN A 239 4.10 12.99 8.98
C ASN A 239 5.55 13.51 8.87
N GLN A 240 5.74 14.81 9.11
CA GLN A 240 6.99 15.55 8.94
C GLN A 240 7.46 16.10 10.29
N GLU A 241 7.85 15.24 11.22
CA GLU A 241 8.22 15.58 12.59
C GLU A 241 9.71 15.37 12.87
N TYR A 242 10.35 14.50 12.09
CA TYR A 242 11.70 14.02 12.38
C TYR A 242 12.77 14.77 11.60
N LEU A 243 13.91 14.90 12.26
CA LEU A 243 15.17 15.34 11.68
C LEU A 243 16.21 14.24 11.83
N VAL A 244 17.12 14.17 10.86
CA VAL A 244 18.28 13.27 10.90
C VAL A 244 19.58 14.07 10.99
N ASN A 245 20.54 13.57 11.76
CA ASN A 245 21.90 14.10 11.76
C ASN A 245 22.61 13.74 10.45
N TRP A 246 22.71 14.72 9.55
CA TRP A 246 23.41 14.58 8.27
C TRP A 246 24.56 15.58 8.14
N GLU A 247 25.15 16.01 9.25
CA GLU A 247 26.28 16.93 9.30
C GLU A 247 27.45 16.39 8.46
N ASN A 248 28.08 17.28 7.68
CA ASN A 248 29.21 16.93 6.78
C ASN A 248 28.87 15.75 5.85
N ASP A 249 27.74 15.84 5.14
CA ASP A 249 27.24 14.80 4.24
C ASP A 249 27.07 13.44 4.94
N GLY A 250 26.56 13.46 6.18
CA GLY A 250 26.27 12.27 6.96
C GLY A 250 27.51 11.52 7.44
N TYR A 251 28.62 12.20 7.63
CA TYR A 251 29.88 11.58 8.01
C TYR A 251 29.76 10.64 9.21
N GLU A 252 29.06 11.05 10.27
CA GLU A 252 28.90 10.23 11.48
C GLU A 252 28.13 8.94 11.21
N ILE A 253 27.04 9.02 10.44
CA ILE A 253 26.19 7.88 10.12
C ILE A 253 26.85 6.95 9.10
N LYS A 254 27.58 7.50 8.13
CA LYS A 254 28.35 6.73 7.14
C LYS A 254 29.56 5.99 7.75
N ASN A 255 29.99 6.39 8.94
CA ASN A 255 31.13 5.79 9.68
C ASN A 255 30.71 5.14 11.01
N PHE A 256 29.43 4.72 11.14
CA PHE A 256 28.92 4.08 12.34
C PHE A 256 29.18 2.57 12.32
N TYR A 257 30.28 2.15 12.93
CA TYR A 257 30.73 0.76 12.97
C TYR A 257 30.43 0.08 14.31
N ASP A 258 30.29 -1.26 14.29
CA ASP A 258 30.25 -2.08 15.50
C ASP A 258 31.68 -2.40 16.01
N GLU A 259 31.76 -3.09 17.15
CA GLU A 259 33.02 -3.49 17.77
C GLU A 259 33.89 -4.41 16.89
N LYS A 260 33.30 -5.03 15.88
CA LYS A 260 33.95 -5.92 14.91
C LYS A 260 34.36 -5.20 13.62
N GLY A 261 34.19 -3.88 13.57
CA GLY A 261 34.49 -3.07 12.39
C GLY A 261 33.48 -3.22 11.24
N LYS A 262 32.27 -3.75 11.49
CA LYS A 262 31.21 -3.83 10.50
C LYS A 262 30.36 -2.58 10.57
N LEU A 263 30.11 -1.95 9.42
CA LEU A 263 29.19 -0.82 9.30
C LEU A 263 27.77 -1.24 9.75
N ARG A 264 27.21 -0.52 10.72
CA ARG A 264 25.87 -0.76 11.28
C ARG A 264 24.78 -0.07 10.49
N SER A 265 24.99 1.20 10.17
CA SER A 265 24.06 1.98 9.35
C SER A 265 24.09 1.53 7.89
N ARG A 266 23.06 1.87 7.15
CA ARG A 266 22.97 1.59 5.72
C ARG A 266 22.39 2.80 4.98
N PRO A 267 23.20 3.84 4.70
CA PRO A 267 22.80 4.91 3.81
C PRO A 267 22.75 4.39 2.37
N GLN A 268 21.57 4.45 1.75
CA GLN A 268 21.33 3.93 0.42
C GLN A 268 20.77 5.04 -0.45
N ASN A 269 21.06 5.01 -1.76
CA ASN A 269 20.49 5.89 -2.75
C ASN A 269 20.62 7.38 -2.34
N THR A 270 21.78 7.77 -1.83
CA THR A 270 22.03 9.11 -1.31
C THR A 270 21.92 10.19 -2.38
N GLU A 271 22.08 9.84 -3.66
CA GLU A 271 21.90 10.69 -4.83
C GLU A 271 20.45 11.15 -5.05
N TYR A 272 19.48 10.52 -4.35
CA TYR A 272 18.07 10.90 -4.36
C TYR A 272 17.66 11.74 -3.15
N TYR A 273 18.55 11.94 -2.18
CA TYR A 273 18.24 12.75 -1.00
C TYR A 273 18.00 14.20 -1.41
N PHE A 274 17.15 14.87 -0.66
CA PHE A 274 16.72 16.26 -0.84
C PHE A 274 15.83 16.53 -2.06
N ARG A 275 15.57 15.55 -2.91
CA ARG A 275 14.68 15.67 -4.07
C ARG A 275 13.22 15.50 -3.63
N ASN A 276 12.31 16.21 -4.32
CA ASN A 276 10.88 15.99 -4.13
C ASN A 276 10.46 14.57 -4.54
N SER A 277 9.46 14.03 -3.87
CA SER A 277 9.04 12.65 -4.10
C SER A 277 7.59 12.40 -3.71
N ILE A 278 7.04 11.28 -4.18
CA ILE A 278 5.85 10.65 -3.63
C ILE A 278 6.31 9.56 -2.67
N SER A 279 5.87 9.62 -1.41
CA SER A 279 6.29 8.66 -0.40
C SER A 279 5.11 7.88 0.19
N TRP A 280 5.39 6.66 0.62
CA TRP A 280 4.45 5.79 1.31
C TRP A 280 5.11 5.07 2.48
N GLY A 281 4.29 4.57 3.41
CA GLY A 281 4.76 3.73 4.52
C GLY A 281 4.95 2.29 4.08
N LEU A 282 6.00 1.63 4.59
CA LEU A 282 6.23 0.19 4.35
C LEU A 282 5.06 -0.66 4.84
N ILE A 283 4.47 -0.31 6.00
CA ILE A 283 3.36 -1.04 6.62
C ILE A 283 2.04 -0.35 6.26
N THR A 284 1.13 -1.08 5.61
CA THR A 284 -0.13 -0.59 5.08
C THR A 284 -1.35 -1.31 5.65
N SER A 285 -1.32 -1.69 6.94
CA SER A 285 -2.42 -2.41 7.61
C SER A 285 -3.77 -1.68 7.52
N ALA A 286 -3.74 -0.36 7.43
CA ALA A 286 -4.93 0.48 7.26
C ALA A 286 -5.21 0.88 5.79
N GLY A 287 -4.56 0.24 4.81
CA GLY A 287 -4.58 0.58 3.40
C GLY A 287 -3.39 1.44 2.95
N SER A 288 -3.13 1.48 1.65
CA SER A 288 -2.05 2.31 1.08
C SER A 288 -2.40 3.80 1.17
N SER A 289 -1.40 4.63 1.37
CA SER A 289 -1.53 6.09 1.35
C SER A 289 -0.24 6.71 0.86
N PHE A 290 -0.38 7.60 -0.11
CA PHE A 290 0.74 8.27 -0.75
C PHE A 290 0.72 9.77 -0.43
N ARG A 291 1.90 10.33 -0.16
CA ARG A 291 2.08 11.72 0.25
C ARG A 291 3.12 12.40 -0.61
N TYR A 292 2.93 13.67 -0.84
CA TYR A 292 3.93 14.55 -1.42
C TYR A 292 4.96 14.95 -0.37
N TYR A 293 6.22 14.78 -0.69
CA TYR A 293 7.35 15.36 0.04
C TYR A 293 8.06 16.37 -0.86
N PRO A 294 8.14 17.64 -0.46
CA PRO A 294 8.90 18.66 -1.21
C PRO A 294 10.41 18.39 -1.13
N ASN A 295 11.19 19.23 -1.79
CA ASN A 295 12.65 19.21 -1.64
C ASN A 295 13.06 19.40 -0.18
N GLY A 296 14.21 18.84 0.21
CA GLY A 296 14.80 19.05 1.54
C GLY A 296 14.75 17.85 2.46
N PHE A 297 14.22 16.72 2.04
CA PHE A 297 14.10 15.53 2.87
C PHE A 297 15.13 14.45 2.56
N ILE A 298 15.65 13.83 3.62
CA ILE A 298 16.27 12.52 3.57
C ILE A 298 15.20 11.51 3.97
N TYR A 299 15.14 10.33 3.34
CA TYR A 299 14.09 9.35 3.58
C TYR A 299 14.62 8.04 4.17
N ASP A 300 13.77 7.40 4.98
CA ASP A 300 14.03 6.16 5.73
C ASP A 300 13.74 4.91 4.87
N VAL A 301 14.20 3.78 5.34
CA VAL A 301 13.78 2.47 4.81
C VAL A 301 12.28 2.21 5.00
N GLY A 302 11.66 2.83 6.00
CA GLY A 302 10.21 2.76 6.26
C GLY A 302 9.39 3.84 5.56
N GLY A 303 10.04 4.88 5.01
CA GLY A 303 9.46 5.95 4.22
C GLY A 303 9.95 5.87 2.77
N MET A 304 9.60 4.80 2.06
CA MET A 304 9.99 4.59 0.67
C MET A 304 9.48 5.72 -0.21
N SER A 305 10.24 6.07 -1.24
CA SER A 305 9.97 7.24 -2.07
C SER A 305 10.06 6.90 -3.56
N TYR A 306 9.12 7.45 -4.34
CA TYR A 306 9.08 7.38 -5.80
C TYR A 306 9.42 8.75 -6.37
N PHE A 307 10.38 8.76 -7.29
CA PHE A 307 10.94 9.94 -7.93
C PHE A 307 10.55 9.97 -9.39
N ILE A 308 9.97 11.06 -9.81
CA ILE A 308 9.59 11.31 -11.20
C ILE A 308 9.83 12.77 -11.52
N GLU A 309 10.33 13.07 -12.73
CA GLU A 309 10.72 14.43 -13.13
C GLU A 309 9.53 15.32 -13.45
N ASN A 310 8.50 14.75 -14.10
CA ASN A 310 7.36 15.53 -14.58
C ASN A 310 6.04 15.00 -14.03
N ASN A 311 5.06 15.88 -13.89
CA ASN A 311 3.67 15.54 -13.57
C ASN A 311 3.49 14.79 -12.24
N ILE A 312 4.35 15.03 -11.25
CA ILE A 312 4.33 14.32 -9.95
C ILE A 312 2.94 14.31 -9.31
N PHE A 313 2.15 15.38 -9.44
CA PHE A 313 0.82 15.46 -8.86
C PHE A 313 -0.18 14.54 -9.58
N ASN A 314 -0.07 14.37 -10.89
CA ASN A 314 -0.90 13.41 -11.62
C ASN A 314 -0.69 11.98 -11.09
N TYR A 315 0.57 11.59 -10.84
CA TYR A 315 0.90 10.27 -10.30
C TYR A 315 0.53 10.15 -8.82
N LEU A 316 0.63 11.22 -8.03
CA LEU A 316 0.15 11.23 -6.65
C LEU A 316 -1.38 11.04 -6.59
N GLY A 317 -2.12 11.73 -7.44
CA GLY A 317 -3.56 11.57 -7.59
C GLY A 317 -3.93 10.14 -7.94
N MET A 318 -3.32 9.61 -8.99
CA MET A 318 -3.47 8.26 -9.48
C MET A 318 -3.26 7.22 -8.36
N LEU A 319 -2.14 7.28 -7.65
CA LEU A 319 -1.75 6.34 -6.60
C LEU A 319 -2.69 6.37 -5.37
N ASN A 320 -3.38 7.47 -5.12
CA ASN A 320 -4.34 7.60 -4.01
C ASN A 320 -5.77 7.20 -4.36
N THR A 321 -6.04 6.76 -5.60
CA THR A 321 -7.36 6.30 -6.02
C THR A 321 -7.67 4.87 -5.55
N LYS A 322 -8.95 4.57 -5.45
CA LYS A 322 -9.52 3.24 -5.17
C LYS A 322 -9.03 2.16 -6.14
N ILE A 323 -8.85 2.52 -7.42
CA ILE A 323 -8.32 1.61 -8.44
C ILE A 323 -6.91 1.18 -8.08
N TYR A 324 -6.03 2.12 -7.78
CA TYR A 324 -4.63 1.81 -7.45
C TYR A 324 -4.47 1.09 -6.12
N GLU A 325 -5.35 1.32 -5.16
CA GLU A 325 -5.45 0.47 -3.98
C GLU A 325 -5.80 -0.97 -4.36
N GLY A 326 -6.76 -1.17 -5.26
CA GLY A 326 -7.13 -2.47 -5.81
C GLY A 326 -5.98 -3.15 -6.56
N LEU A 327 -5.32 -2.42 -7.47
CA LEU A 327 -4.16 -2.92 -8.23
C LEU A 327 -3.00 -3.32 -7.32
N THR A 328 -2.74 -2.54 -6.28
CA THR A 328 -1.72 -2.85 -5.27
C THR A 328 -2.03 -4.16 -4.55
N LYS A 329 -3.29 -4.37 -4.13
CA LYS A 329 -3.74 -5.61 -3.48
C LYS A 329 -3.69 -6.83 -4.40
N ILE A 330 -3.78 -6.65 -5.72
CA ILE A 330 -3.62 -7.72 -6.70
C ILE A 330 -2.15 -8.17 -6.76
N ILE A 331 -1.22 -7.22 -6.80
CA ILE A 331 0.23 -7.51 -6.84
C ILE A 331 0.69 -8.07 -5.49
N ASN A 332 0.31 -7.41 -4.41
CA ASN A 332 0.72 -7.76 -3.05
C ASN A 332 -0.43 -7.59 -2.03
N PRO A 333 -1.13 -8.66 -1.68
CA PRO A 333 -2.21 -8.62 -0.68
C PRO A 333 -1.71 -8.60 0.77
N THR A 334 -0.39 -8.50 1.00
CA THR A 334 0.17 -8.41 2.34
C THR A 334 0.18 -6.98 2.86
N ILE A 335 0.47 -6.81 4.15
CA ILE A 335 0.54 -5.49 4.78
C ILE A 335 1.81 -4.70 4.46
N ASN A 336 2.77 -5.29 3.73
CA ASN A 336 4.05 -4.66 3.44
C ASN A 336 4.14 -4.26 1.97
N LEU A 337 3.98 -2.97 1.67
CA LEU A 337 4.09 -2.44 0.31
C LEU A 337 5.56 -2.12 -0.01
N GLN A 338 6.17 -2.96 -0.85
CA GLN A 338 7.58 -2.85 -1.23
C GLN A 338 7.77 -1.97 -2.48
N ILE A 339 9.01 -1.54 -2.72
CA ILE A 339 9.40 -0.82 -3.95
C ILE A 339 8.96 -1.59 -5.21
N GLY A 340 9.25 -2.91 -5.23
CA GLY A 340 8.92 -3.77 -6.36
C GLY A 340 7.44 -3.80 -6.70
N ASP A 341 6.58 -3.71 -5.70
CA ASP A 341 5.12 -3.70 -5.88
C ASP A 341 4.67 -2.39 -6.54
N VAL A 342 5.18 -1.24 -6.07
CA VAL A 342 4.81 0.07 -6.61
C VAL A 342 5.31 0.27 -8.04
N ILE A 343 6.57 -0.08 -8.35
CA ILE A 343 7.10 0.07 -9.72
C ILE A 343 6.48 -0.89 -10.73
N ALA A 344 5.81 -1.96 -10.28
CA ALA A 344 5.09 -2.89 -11.12
C ALA A 344 3.67 -2.44 -11.50
N LEU A 345 3.14 -1.40 -10.84
CA LEU A 345 1.82 -0.84 -11.15
C LEU A 345 1.82 -0.21 -12.56
N PRO A 346 0.71 -0.33 -13.29
CA PRO A 346 0.57 0.32 -14.59
C PRO A 346 0.53 1.84 -14.42
N SER A 347 1.01 2.58 -15.40
CA SER A 347 0.95 4.03 -15.43
C SER A 347 0.10 4.51 -16.59
N ILE A 348 -0.62 5.61 -16.42
CA ILE A 348 -1.36 6.27 -17.49
C ILE A 348 -0.90 7.72 -17.58
N GLU A 349 -0.64 8.17 -18.79
CA GLU A 349 -0.41 9.59 -19.08
C GLU A 349 -1.76 10.30 -19.08
N ILE A 350 -1.86 11.37 -18.28
CA ILE A 350 -3.07 12.16 -18.14
C ILE A 350 -2.85 13.50 -18.82
N GLU A 351 -3.72 13.82 -19.75
CA GLU A 351 -3.75 15.10 -20.42
C GLU A 351 -4.55 16.14 -19.60
N GLY A 352 -4.13 17.41 -19.68
CA GLY A 352 -4.81 18.51 -18.99
C GLY A 352 -4.35 18.71 -17.55
N ASN A 353 -5.00 19.67 -16.87
CA ASN A 353 -4.62 20.12 -15.53
C ASN A 353 -5.63 19.75 -14.44
N GLU A 354 -6.68 19.01 -14.77
CA GLU A 354 -7.77 18.72 -13.84
C GLU A 354 -7.28 17.91 -12.64
N VAL A 355 -6.62 16.77 -12.88
CA VAL A 355 -6.05 15.95 -11.80
C VAL A 355 -5.03 16.74 -10.99
N THR A 356 -4.14 17.49 -11.64
CA THR A 356 -3.16 18.34 -10.96
C THR A 356 -3.84 19.35 -10.03
N THR A 357 -4.94 19.97 -10.46
CA THR A 357 -5.68 20.95 -9.68
C THR A 357 -6.33 20.32 -8.43
N LEU A 358 -7.01 19.19 -8.59
CA LEU A 358 -7.62 18.45 -7.47
C LEU A 358 -6.57 18.01 -6.45
N VAL A 359 -5.45 17.49 -6.94
CA VAL A 359 -4.35 17.02 -6.08
C VAL A 359 -3.70 18.18 -5.33
N GLN A 360 -3.47 19.32 -5.99
CA GLN A 360 -2.91 20.50 -5.33
C GLN A 360 -3.82 21.00 -4.23
N GLN A 361 -5.14 21.08 -4.47
CA GLN A 361 -6.10 21.44 -3.44
C GLN A 361 -6.05 20.49 -2.24
N ASN A 362 -5.97 19.19 -2.48
CA ASN A 362 -5.88 18.21 -1.40
C ASN A 362 -4.56 18.32 -0.63
N ILE A 363 -3.44 18.61 -1.31
CA ILE A 363 -2.14 18.86 -0.65
C ILE A 363 -2.26 20.12 0.22
N ASP A 364 -2.85 21.21 -0.30
CA ASP A 364 -2.96 22.46 0.41
C ASP A 364 -3.83 22.31 1.68
N ILE A 365 -4.98 21.64 1.58
CA ILE A 365 -5.85 21.32 2.72
C ILE A 365 -5.10 20.44 3.75
N ALA A 366 -4.43 19.36 3.30
CA ALA A 366 -3.71 18.48 4.20
C ALA A 366 -2.49 19.15 4.84
N LYS A 367 -1.84 20.10 4.13
CA LYS A 367 -0.74 20.91 4.67
C LYS A 367 -1.26 21.91 5.70
N GLU A 368 -2.34 22.61 5.42
CA GLU A 368 -2.97 23.52 6.37
C GLU A 368 -3.37 22.82 7.67
N GLU A 369 -3.95 21.62 7.56
CA GLU A 369 -4.30 20.80 8.74
C GLU A 369 -3.05 20.35 9.51
N TRP A 370 -1.98 19.97 8.82
CA TRP A 370 -0.73 19.61 9.46
C TRP A 370 -0.09 20.79 10.19
N ASP A 371 -0.06 21.96 9.54
CA ASP A 371 0.58 23.16 10.05
C ASP A 371 -0.28 23.90 11.10
N SER A 372 -1.54 23.52 11.26
CA SER A 372 -2.40 24.03 12.34
C SER A 372 -2.01 23.50 13.73
N ARG A 373 -1.04 22.61 13.83
CA ARG A 373 -0.63 21.92 15.07
C ARG A 373 0.83 22.17 15.41
N GLU A 374 1.11 22.23 16.71
CA GLU A 374 2.47 22.41 17.25
C GLU A 374 3.45 21.28 16.91
N THR A 375 2.98 20.19 16.34
CA THR A 375 3.83 19.12 15.79
C THR A 375 4.51 19.49 14.47
N SER A 376 3.99 20.51 13.78
CA SER A 376 4.62 21.05 12.57
C SER A 376 5.65 22.12 12.92
N TRP A 377 6.76 22.15 12.20
CA TRP A 377 7.75 23.25 12.27
C TRP A 377 7.29 24.53 11.56
N ASP A 378 6.20 24.46 10.77
CA ASP A 378 5.54 25.58 10.11
C ASP A 378 4.33 26.10 10.92
N PHE A 379 4.11 25.59 12.15
CA PHE A 379 3.07 26.06 13.04
C PHE A 379 3.27 27.53 13.42
N GLU A 380 2.27 28.36 13.25
CA GLU A 380 2.33 29.79 13.57
C GLU A 380 1.47 30.16 14.80
N THR A 381 0.23 29.69 14.81
CA THR A 381 -0.72 30.07 15.88
C THR A 381 -1.92 29.11 15.93
N LEU A 382 -2.47 28.92 17.10
CA LEU A 382 -3.72 28.17 17.28
C LEU A 382 -4.88 28.89 16.60
N TYR A 383 -5.73 28.15 15.92
CA TYR A 383 -6.91 28.70 15.24
C TYR A 383 -7.83 29.45 16.22
N LEU A 384 -8.01 28.88 17.42
CA LEU A 384 -8.83 29.50 18.47
C LEU A 384 -8.30 30.85 19.01
N ALA A 385 -7.06 31.18 18.72
CA ALA A 385 -6.49 32.50 19.10
C ALA A 385 -6.79 33.61 18.09
N LYS A 386 -7.43 33.31 16.96
CA LYS A 386 -7.68 34.25 15.87
C LYS A 386 -9.05 34.98 15.97
N GLY A 387 -9.96 34.58 16.86
CA GLY A 387 -11.31 35.14 16.96
C GLY A 387 -11.48 36.21 18.03
N ASP A 388 -12.56 36.99 17.93
CA ASP A 388 -12.95 38.00 18.93
C ASP A 388 -13.40 37.35 20.26
N SER A 389 -13.85 36.12 20.23
CA SER A 389 -14.17 35.28 21.38
C SER A 389 -13.83 33.80 21.07
N ILE A 390 -13.66 33.00 22.12
CA ILE A 390 -13.41 31.56 21.98
C ILE A 390 -14.58 30.88 21.25
N GLU A 391 -15.82 31.26 21.56
CA GLU A 391 -17.02 30.70 20.92
C GLU A 391 -17.06 31.01 19.42
N SER A 392 -16.77 32.23 19.03
CA SER A 392 -16.70 32.61 17.60
C SER A 392 -15.58 31.86 16.89
N ALA A 393 -14.38 31.87 17.48
CA ALA A 393 -13.22 31.15 16.91
C ALA A 393 -13.47 29.64 16.77
N TYR A 394 -14.15 29.01 17.72
CA TYR A 394 -14.53 27.60 17.66
C TYR A 394 -15.54 27.32 16.55
N ASN A 395 -16.58 28.16 16.42
CA ASN A 395 -17.56 28.01 15.35
C ASN A 395 -16.90 28.17 13.96
N ASP A 396 -16.00 29.14 13.82
CA ASP A 396 -15.24 29.38 12.59
C ASP A 396 -14.31 28.21 12.29
N TYR A 397 -13.65 27.66 13.30
CA TYR A 397 -12.83 26.43 13.20
C TYR A 397 -13.64 25.24 12.70
N CYS A 398 -14.81 24.97 13.31
CA CYS A 398 -15.67 23.87 12.92
C CYS A 398 -16.18 24.01 11.48
N ASN A 399 -16.59 25.22 11.08
CA ASN A 399 -17.05 25.51 9.73
C ASN A 399 -15.94 25.34 8.70
N HIS A 400 -14.76 25.90 8.97
CA HIS A 400 -13.60 25.84 8.09
C HIS A 400 -13.18 24.39 7.81
N TRP A 401 -13.04 23.58 8.86
CA TRP A 401 -12.61 22.19 8.71
C TRP A 401 -13.70 21.29 8.10
N ARG A 402 -14.96 21.57 8.37
CA ARG A 402 -16.05 20.88 7.67
C ARG A 402 -16.00 21.16 6.17
N ASP A 403 -15.83 22.41 5.76
CA ASP A 403 -15.79 22.78 4.35
C ASP A 403 -14.57 22.21 3.64
N ASN A 404 -13.41 22.19 4.31
CA ASN A 404 -12.20 21.53 3.82
C ASN A 404 -12.36 20.01 3.73
N PHE A 405 -13.01 19.37 4.71
CA PHE A 405 -13.30 17.94 4.68
C PHE A 405 -14.20 17.56 3.50
N VAL A 406 -15.28 18.28 3.30
CA VAL A 406 -16.19 18.07 2.17
C VAL A 406 -15.48 18.30 0.83
N THR A 407 -14.64 19.33 0.75
CA THR A 407 -13.86 19.61 -0.47
C THR A 407 -12.89 18.48 -0.78
N MET A 408 -12.12 18.00 0.21
CA MET A 408 -11.20 16.89 0.03
C MET A 408 -11.94 15.59 -0.37
N HIS A 409 -13.07 15.31 0.27
CA HIS A 409 -13.90 14.16 -0.05
C HIS A 409 -14.36 14.19 -1.52
N ARG A 410 -14.92 15.32 -1.98
CA ARG A 410 -15.33 15.50 -3.38
C ARG A 410 -14.16 15.35 -4.35
N ASN A 411 -13.02 15.92 -4.02
CA ASN A 411 -11.84 15.81 -4.86
C ASN A 411 -11.36 14.35 -4.97
N GLU A 412 -11.42 13.57 -3.88
CA GLU A 412 -11.07 12.14 -3.90
C GLU A 412 -12.07 11.31 -4.73
N GLU A 413 -13.38 11.62 -4.64
CA GLU A 413 -14.40 10.98 -5.46
C GLU A 413 -14.26 11.35 -6.95
N GLU A 414 -13.97 12.62 -7.28
CA GLU A 414 -13.73 13.04 -8.66
C GLU A 414 -12.46 12.40 -9.23
N LEU A 415 -11.38 12.32 -8.44
CA LEU A 415 -10.18 11.56 -8.83
C LEU A 415 -10.52 10.09 -9.12
N ASN A 416 -11.29 9.43 -8.25
CA ASN A 416 -11.73 8.06 -8.51
C ASN A 416 -12.51 7.96 -9.83
N LYS A 417 -13.45 8.87 -10.07
CA LYS A 417 -14.27 8.89 -11.30
C LYS A 417 -13.40 9.04 -12.54
N ILE A 418 -12.50 10.01 -12.57
CA ILE A 418 -11.59 10.24 -13.70
C ILE A 418 -10.83 8.94 -14.05
N PHE A 419 -10.26 8.26 -13.05
CA PHE A 419 -9.49 7.04 -13.30
C PHE A 419 -10.37 5.83 -13.61
N ILE A 420 -11.57 5.73 -13.04
CA ILE A 420 -12.57 4.71 -13.40
C ILE A 420 -12.95 4.85 -14.86
N ASP A 421 -13.21 6.08 -15.33
CA ASP A 421 -13.53 6.38 -16.74
C ASP A 421 -12.35 6.02 -17.68
N ILE A 422 -11.12 6.39 -17.31
CA ILE A 422 -9.92 6.09 -18.10
C ILE A 422 -9.71 4.58 -18.27
N TYR A 423 -9.95 3.80 -17.20
CA TYR A 423 -9.83 2.33 -17.24
C TYR A 423 -11.10 1.61 -17.70
N GLU A 424 -12.16 2.35 -18.03
CA GLU A 424 -13.48 1.82 -18.46
C GLU A 424 -14.10 0.87 -17.42
N LEU A 425 -13.91 1.15 -16.11
CA LEU A 425 -14.34 0.29 -15.00
C LEU A 425 -15.70 0.68 -14.39
N ASN A 426 -16.50 1.53 -15.04
CA ASN A 426 -17.78 2.04 -14.53
C ASN A 426 -18.82 0.95 -14.21
N ASP A 427 -18.71 -0.23 -14.81
CA ASP A 427 -19.56 -1.39 -14.55
C ASP A 427 -19.03 -2.30 -13.43
N GLU A 428 -17.79 -2.07 -12.96
CA GLU A 428 -17.13 -2.90 -11.96
C GLU A 428 -17.00 -2.21 -10.59
N MET A 429 -16.89 -0.89 -10.57
CA MET A 429 -16.72 -0.11 -9.34
C MET A 429 -17.32 1.29 -9.42
N ASP A 430 -17.76 1.79 -8.30
CA ASP A 430 -18.20 3.18 -8.11
C ASP A 430 -17.05 4.07 -7.66
N ASN A 431 -17.26 5.39 -7.76
CA ASN A 431 -16.27 6.40 -7.35
C ASN A 431 -16.34 6.79 -5.87
N SER A 432 -17.30 6.24 -5.11
CA SER A 432 -17.55 6.64 -3.71
C SER A 432 -16.33 6.45 -2.81
N VAL A 433 -16.13 7.37 -1.89
CA VAL A 433 -15.09 7.33 -0.86
C VAL A 433 -15.77 7.28 0.51
N PRO A 434 -15.55 6.23 1.33
CA PRO A 434 -16.01 6.23 2.71
C PRO A 434 -15.42 7.42 3.49
N PHE A 435 -16.23 8.08 4.32
CA PHE A 435 -15.76 9.22 5.11
C PHE A 435 -14.60 8.87 6.03
N GLU A 436 -14.58 7.66 6.58
CA GLU A 436 -13.49 7.11 7.39
C GLU A 436 -12.17 6.94 6.64
N ASP A 437 -12.17 6.97 5.30
CA ASP A 437 -10.96 6.90 4.50
C ASP A 437 -10.32 8.27 4.22
N ILE A 438 -11.05 9.35 4.46
CA ILE A 438 -10.50 10.71 4.41
C ILE A 438 -9.51 10.87 5.58
N THR A 439 -8.29 11.26 5.26
CA THR A 439 -7.21 11.31 6.26
C THR A 439 -7.04 12.69 6.92
N LEU A 440 -8.07 13.50 6.90
CA LEU A 440 -8.15 14.81 7.56
C LEU A 440 -8.75 14.65 8.96
N LEU A 441 -8.24 15.34 9.96
CA LEU A 441 -8.75 15.42 11.33
C LEU A 441 -8.92 14.07 12.07
N LYS A 442 -8.26 13.00 11.65
CA LYS A 442 -8.45 11.64 12.20
C LYS A 442 -8.27 11.50 13.73
N LYS A 443 -7.52 12.41 14.34
CA LYS A 443 -7.26 12.39 15.79
C LYS A 443 -8.19 13.31 16.59
N GLU A 444 -8.95 14.15 15.95
CA GLU A 444 -9.70 15.25 16.60
C GLU A 444 -11.20 15.23 16.32
N ALA A 445 -11.64 14.53 15.28
CA ALA A 445 -13.04 14.50 14.91
C ALA A 445 -13.56 13.08 14.76
N GLU A 446 -14.67 12.78 15.41
CA GLU A 446 -15.54 11.65 15.11
C GLU A 446 -16.58 12.10 14.08
N ILE A 447 -16.76 11.33 13.02
CA ILE A 447 -17.76 11.58 11.99
C ILE A 447 -19.06 10.97 12.49
N GLU A 448 -19.93 11.78 13.09
CA GLU A 448 -21.29 11.36 13.47
C GLU A 448 -22.28 11.62 12.34
N GLU A 449 -22.25 12.84 11.76
CA GLU A 449 -23.18 13.28 10.72
C GLU A 449 -22.64 14.57 10.08
N ILE A 450 -22.66 14.71 8.76
CA ILE A 450 -22.37 16.00 8.09
C ILE A 450 -23.69 16.63 7.69
N LEU A 451 -24.06 17.73 8.33
CA LEU A 451 -25.19 18.57 7.96
C LEU A 451 -24.75 19.51 6.84
N ILE A 452 -25.19 19.25 5.61
CA ILE A 452 -25.03 20.19 4.49
C ILE A 452 -26.05 21.31 4.70
N PRO A 453 -25.66 22.61 4.73
CA PRO A 453 -26.60 23.71 4.83
C PRO A 453 -27.66 23.64 3.72
N ALA A 454 -28.92 23.87 4.06
CA ALA A 454 -30.05 23.77 3.12
C ALA A 454 -29.88 24.60 1.84
N GLN A 455 -29.09 25.67 1.87
CA GLN A 455 -28.73 26.49 0.71
C GLN A 455 -27.88 25.75 -0.33
N HIS A 456 -27.05 24.79 0.11
CA HIS A 456 -26.26 23.95 -0.81
C HIS A 456 -27.07 22.76 -1.34
N ILE A 457 -28.10 22.32 -0.61
CA ILE A 457 -28.99 21.22 -1.06
C ILE A 457 -29.80 21.66 -2.27
N ALA A 458 -30.28 22.90 -2.33
CA ALA A 458 -31.04 23.44 -3.47
C ALA A 458 -30.20 23.50 -4.77
N ASP A 459 -28.91 23.90 -4.65
CA ASP A 459 -27.98 23.94 -5.78
C ASP A 459 -27.57 22.54 -6.26
N ILE A 460 -27.61 21.55 -5.36
CA ILE A 460 -27.32 20.14 -5.64
C ILE A 460 -28.53 19.49 -6.30
N GLU A 461 -29.76 19.70 -5.80
CA GLU A 461 -30.99 19.13 -6.35
C GLU A 461 -31.28 19.60 -7.79
N GLU A 462 -30.83 20.80 -8.18
CA GLU A 462 -30.99 21.31 -9.54
C GLU A 462 -29.98 20.72 -10.53
N LYS A 463 -28.79 20.32 -10.05
CA LYS A 463 -27.72 19.71 -10.86
C LYS A 463 -27.80 18.17 -10.93
N GLU A 464 -28.45 17.53 -9.96
CA GLU A 464 -28.40 16.08 -9.76
C GLU A 464 -29.75 15.39 -9.96
N LYS A 465 -30.26 15.42 -11.16
CA LYS A 465 -31.20 14.37 -11.60
C LYS A 465 -30.49 13.09 -12.05
N THR A 466 -29.23 12.94 -11.71
CA THR A 466 -28.39 11.77 -11.98
C THR A 466 -28.08 11.02 -10.67
N SER A 467 -27.79 9.74 -10.77
CA SER A 467 -27.63 8.75 -9.69
C SER A 467 -26.58 9.08 -8.59
N GLU A 468 -25.91 10.20 -8.68
CA GLU A 468 -24.88 10.66 -7.75
C GLU A 468 -25.43 11.42 -6.50
N GLY A 469 -26.69 11.84 -6.52
CA GLY A 469 -27.32 12.65 -5.48
C GLY A 469 -27.61 11.95 -4.15
N TYR A 470 -27.44 10.66 -4.03
CA TYR A 470 -27.83 9.91 -2.83
C TYR A 470 -26.88 10.05 -1.64
N LEU A 471 -25.61 10.34 -1.88
CA LEU A 471 -24.60 10.47 -0.80
C LEU A 471 -24.63 11.80 -0.08
N TYR A 472 -25.06 12.86 -0.75
CA TYR A 472 -25.12 14.21 -0.19
C TYR A 472 -26.41 14.52 0.60
N ASN A 473 -27.44 13.68 0.49
CA ASN A 473 -28.69 13.80 1.25
C ASN A 473 -28.62 13.21 2.67
N ARG A 474 -27.50 12.60 3.07
CA ARG A 474 -27.26 12.23 4.46
C ARG A 474 -26.35 13.30 5.07
N GLY A 475 -26.93 14.13 5.95
CA GLY A 475 -26.16 15.08 6.71
C GLY A 475 -25.01 14.38 7.45
N VAL A 476 -23.79 14.86 7.34
CA VAL A 476 -22.63 14.41 8.13
C VAL A 476 -22.34 15.46 9.18
N LYS A 477 -22.34 15.09 10.44
CA LYS A 477 -21.98 15.93 11.57
C LYS A 477 -20.58 15.55 12.02
N LEU A 478 -19.64 16.48 11.88
CA LEU A 478 -18.36 16.36 12.53
C LEU A 478 -18.51 16.74 14.00
N LYS A 479 -18.35 15.78 14.89
CA LYS A 479 -18.25 16.03 16.31
C LYS A 479 -16.78 16.11 16.67
N PHE A 480 -16.35 17.27 17.05
CA PHE A 480 -15.02 17.49 17.59
C PHE A 480 -15.03 17.07 19.06
N ASP A 481 -14.39 15.94 19.38
CA ASP A 481 -14.20 15.51 20.74
C ASP A 481 -13.08 16.35 21.38
N LYS A 482 -13.49 17.04 22.46
CA LYS A 482 -12.67 17.64 23.51
C LYS A 482 -11.32 18.22 23.06
N LEU A 483 -11.33 19.53 22.92
CA LEU A 483 -10.13 20.34 23.20
C LEU A 483 -9.78 20.16 24.67
N ASP A 484 -8.92 19.21 25.03
CA ASP A 484 -8.23 19.17 26.31
C ASP A 484 -7.08 20.17 26.31
#